data_96aadd370c73918c09a7f50fdc4cdc93
#
_entry.id   96aadd370c73918c09a7f50fdc4cdc93
#
_cell.length_a   1.000
_cell.length_b   1.000
_cell.length_c   1.000
_cell.angle_alpha   90.00
_cell.angle_beta   90.00
_cell.angle_gamma   90.00
#
_symmetry.space_group_name_H-M   'P 1'
#
loop_
_entity.id
_entity.type
_entity.pdbx_description
1 polymer ?
#
loop_
_entity_poly.entity_id
_entity_poly.type
_entity_poly.pdbx_seq_one_letter_code
_entity_poly.pdbx_strand_id
1 'polypeptide(L)'
;YNTEIQIYRGFWMVSWFKREFAHREQAKAQELGVPVESLFDELLKRAPPGSMGLTLQPYWSPGVTDPGPEAKGAIIGFGDVHTRAHLYRAIIEGLAYSLRGGREQIERKLGHPLQRIIAAGGGSQSDMAMQITADVFGSAIERPDLYETSALGAAINLAVGLGLYPDYARAVAAMTRSGRVFVPDPAAQKIYDQLYREVYSKLYPRLRPLYRRIRAITGYPA
;
A
#
# COMPACT_ATOMS: atom_id res chain seq x y z
N TYR A 1 20.22 -8.09 -10.87
CA TYR A 1 19.12 -8.91 -10.37
C TYR A 1 18.12 -8.03 -9.66
N ASN A 2 16.81 -8.24 -9.90
CA ASN A 2 15.73 -7.60 -9.15
C ASN A 2 15.19 -8.58 -8.10
N THR A 3 14.87 -8.07 -6.93
CA THR A 3 14.07 -8.77 -5.93
C THR A 3 12.73 -8.11 -5.87
N GLU A 4 11.66 -8.86 -6.11
CA GLU A 4 10.29 -8.34 -6.16
C GLU A 4 9.41 -9.03 -5.12
N ILE A 5 8.50 -8.27 -4.54
CA ILE A 5 7.42 -8.75 -3.71
C ILE A 5 6.13 -8.11 -4.21
N GLN A 6 5.11 -8.93 -4.42
CA GLN A 6 3.81 -8.48 -4.93
C GLN A 6 2.70 -8.67 -3.92
N ILE A 7 1.85 -7.65 -3.81
CA ILE A 7 0.53 -7.77 -3.20
C ILE A 7 -0.47 -7.79 -4.36
N TYR A 8 -0.97 -8.98 -4.69
CA TYR A 8 -1.91 -9.13 -5.79
C TYR A 8 -3.19 -8.33 -5.53
N ARG A 9 -3.53 -7.45 -6.47
CA ARG A 9 -4.65 -6.50 -6.37
C ARG A 9 -4.57 -5.58 -5.15
N GLY A 10 -3.39 -5.23 -4.65
CA GLY A 10 -3.21 -4.43 -3.45
C GLY A 10 -4.03 -3.14 -3.46
N PHE A 11 -3.61 -2.13 -4.20
CA PHE A 11 -4.31 -0.84 -4.28
C PHE A 11 -5.66 -0.87 -5.03
N TRP A 12 -6.01 -1.98 -5.70
CA TRP A 12 -7.38 -2.18 -6.21
C TRP A 12 -8.43 -2.22 -5.09
N MET A 13 -8.01 -2.43 -3.85
CA MET A 13 -8.88 -2.31 -2.69
C MET A 13 -9.43 -0.89 -2.50
N VAL A 14 -8.72 0.14 -2.93
CA VAL A 14 -9.22 1.53 -2.97
C VAL A 14 -10.40 1.62 -3.95
N SER A 15 -10.27 1.02 -5.14
CA SER A 15 -11.37 0.96 -6.12
C SER A 15 -12.56 0.13 -5.61
N TRP A 16 -12.29 -0.96 -4.89
CA TRP A 16 -13.34 -1.74 -4.23
C TRP A 16 -14.05 -0.90 -3.15
N PHE A 17 -13.30 -0.24 -2.26
CA PHE A 17 -13.88 0.64 -1.26
C PHE A 17 -14.70 1.77 -1.89
N LYS A 18 -14.19 2.38 -2.97
CA LYS A 18 -14.90 3.42 -3.72
C LYS A 18 -16.27 2.95 -4.20
N ARG A 19 -16.33 1.74 -4.77
CA ARG A 19 -17.56 1.18 -5.31
C ARG A 19 -18.57 0.78 -4.23
N GLU A 20 -18.10 0.15 -3.15
CA GLU A 20 -18.99 -0.47 -2.16
C GLU A 20 -19.37 0.48 -1.00
N PHE A 21 -18.50 1.45 -0.64
CA PHE A 21 -18.64 2.20 0.60
C PHE A 21 -18.58 3.72 0.44
N ALA A 22 -18.18 4.25 -0.72
CA ALA A 22 -17.89 5.68 -0.88
C ALA A 22 -18.96 6.43 -1.70
N HIS A 23 -20.22 6.02 -1.66
CA HIS A 23 -21.30 6.68 -2.42
C HIS A 23 -21.46 8.17 -2.09
N ARG A 24 -21.24 8.57 -0.81
CA ARG A 24 -21.30 9.99 -0.40
C ARG A 24 -20.16 10.80 -1.02
N GLU A 25 -18.95 10.25 -1.04
CA GLU A 25 -17.79 10.89 -1.67
C GLU A 25 -17.97 10.95 -3.19
N GLN A 26 -18.56 9.92 -3.80
CA GLN A 26 -18.86 9.93 -5.24
C GLN A 26 -19.83 11.05 -5.61
N ALA A 27 -20.94 11.19 -4.86
CA ALA A 27 -21.90 12.28 -5.08
C ALA A 27 -21.23 13.66 -4.90
N LYS A 28 -20.47 13.84 -3.80
CA LYS A 28 -19.76 15.11 -3.53
C LYS A 28 -18.71 15.42 -4.58
N ALA A 29 -17.96 14.43 -5.06
CA ALA A 29 -16.96 14.61 -6.09
C ALA A 29 -17.59 15.05 -7.43
N GLN A 30 -18.75 14.50 -7.75
CA GLN A 30 -19.54 14.91 -8.93
C GLN A 30 -19.99 16.37 -8.82
N GLU A 31 -20.49 16.80 -7.66
CA GLU A 31 -20.87 18.19 -7.42
C GLU A 31 -19.68 19.16 -7.54
N LEU A 32 -18.49 18.74 -7.07
CA LEU A 32 -17.29 19.57 -7.06
C LEU A 32 -16.47 19.48 -8.37
N GLY A 33 -16.79 18.55 -9.26
CA GLY A 33 -16.01 18.32 -10.49
C GLY A 33 -14.58 17.82 -10.23
N VAL A 34 -14.36 17.04 -9.16
CA VAL A 34 -13.04 16.53 -8.74
C VAL A 34 -13.01 15.00 -8.74
N PRO A 35 -11.83 14.37 -8.84
CA PRO A 35 -11.71 12.93 -8.64
C PRO A 35 -12.16 12.52 -7.22
N VAL A 36 -12.86 11.39 -7.11
CA VAL A 36 -13.38 10.87 -5.82
C VAL A 36 -12.24 10.65 -4.82
N GLU A 37 -11.11 10.16 -5.31
CA GLU A 37 -9.92 9.85 -4.52
C GLU A 37 -9.36 11.08 -3.79
N SER A 38 -9.53 12.29 -4.34
CA SER A 38 -9.10 13.53 -3.69
C SER A 38 -9.84 13.81 -2.38
N LEU A 39 -11.02 13.20 -2.18
CA LEU A 39 -11.80 13.33 -0.96
C LEU A 39 -11.45 12.25 0.10
N PHE A 40 -10.67 11.26 -0.26
CA PHE A 40 -10.37 10.14 0.62
C PHE A 40 -9.37 10.50 1.73
N ASP A 41 -8.52 11.49 1.53
CA ASP A 41 -7.63 11.98 2.58
C ASP A 41 -8.43 12.53 3.78
N GLU A 42 -9.62 13.10 3.54
CA GLU A 42 -10.50 13.53 4.60
C GLU A 42 -11.10 12.35 5.40
N LEU A 43 -11.32 11.20 4.77
CA LEU A 43 -11.70 9.98 5.49
C LEU A 43 -10.57 9.49 6.38
N LEU A 44 -9.33 9.51 5.87
CA LEU A 44 -8.15 9.06 6.63
C LEU A 44 -7.91 9.91 7.88
N LYS A 45 -8.18 11.22 7.82
CA LYS A 45 -8.06 12.14 8.96
C LYS A 45 -9.08 11.87 10.08
N ARG A 46 -10.23 11.25 9.76
CA ARG A 46 -11.30 10.98 10.73
C ARG A 46 -11.07 9.75 11.60
N ALA A 47 -10.10 8.92 11.28
CA ALA A 47 -9.76 7.76 12.06
C ALA A 47 -8.32 7.90 12.60
N PRO A 48 -8.06 7.52 13.87
CA PRO A 48 -6.72 7.59 14.43
C PRO A 48 -5.79 6.50 13.88
N PRO A 49 -4.47 6.62 14.05
CA PRO A 49 -3.51 5.55 13.77
C PRO A 49 -3.93 4.23 14.43
N GLY A 50 -3.86 3.14 13.65
CA GLY A 50 -4.30 1.81 14.07
C GLY A 50 -5.80 1.60 14.03
N SER A 51 -6.57 2.54 13.43
CA SER A 51 -8.01 2.40 13.14
C SER A 51 -8.83 1.89 14.33
N MET A 52 -8.47 2.28 15.56
CA MET A 52 -9.07 1.79 16.82
C MET A 52 -9.06 0.26 16.95
N GLY A 53 -8.00 -0.39 16.44
CA GLY A 53 -7.84 -1.86 16.49
C GLY A 53 -8.39 -2.61 15.28
N LEU A 54 -9.04 -1.93 14.33
CA LEU A 54 -9.48 -2.57 13.10
C LEU A 54 -8.27 -2.88 12.24
N THR A 55 -7.96 -4.15 12.06
CA THR A 55 -6.78 -4.61 11.32
C THR A 55 -7.19 -5.39 10.09
N LEU A 56 -6.62 -5.02 8.93
CA LEU A 56 -6.95 -5.62 7.63
C LEU A 56 -5.74 -6.34 7.03
N GLN A 57 -5.96 -7.57 6.57
CA GLN A 57 -5.03 -8.37 5.78
C GLN A 57 -5.40 -8.26 4.30
N PRO A 58 -4.55 -7.67 3.42
CA PRO A 58 -4.95 -7.25 2.08
C PRO A 58 -4.83 -8.35 1.01
N TYR A 59 -5.11 -9.62 1.32
CA TYR A 59 -5.00 -10.71 0.36
C TYR A 59 -6.32 -10.92 -0.41
N TRP A 60 -6.79 -9.88 -1.12
CA TRP A 60 -8.00 -9.92 -1.95
C TRP A 60 -7.88 -10.82 -3.17
N SER A 61 -6.68 -11.06 -3.65
CA SER A 61 -6.35 -12.15 -4.56
C SER A 61 -5.37 -13.11 -3.92
N PRO A 62 -5.49 -14.41 -4.20
CA PRO A 62 -4.53 -15.39 -3.74
C PRO A 62 -3.12 -15.09 -4.26
N GLY A 63 -2.12 -15.46 -3.50
CA GLY A 63 -0.74 -15.48 -3.93
C GLY A 63 -0.35 -16.82 -4.57
N VAL A 64 0.92 -16.92 -4.92
CA VAL A 64 1.49 -18.15 -5.48
C VAL A 64 2.13 -19.01 -4.39
N THR A 65 2.92 -18.40 -3.51
CA THR A 65 3.70 -19.10 -2.49
C THR A 65 3.44 -18.57 -1.08
N ASP A 66 3.66 -17.28 -0.88
CA ASP A 66 3.44 -16.58 0.39
C ASP A 66 2.97 -15.13 0.10
N PRO A 67 1.65 -14.85 0.25
CA PRO A 67 0.59 -15.79 0.64
C PRO A 67 0.34 -16.88 -0.40
N GLY A 68 -0.15 -18.04 0.06
CA GLY A 68 -0.45 -19.18 -0.81
C GLY A 68 -1.77 -19.05 -1.58
N PRO A 69 -2.10 -20.06 -2.42
CA PRO A 69 -3.31 -20.05 -3.25
C PRO A 69 -4.62 -20.16 -2.44
N GLU A 70 -4.56 -20.53 -1.18
CA GLU A 70 -5.70 -20.53 -0.26
C GLU A 70 -6.01 -19.16 0.35
N ALA A 71 -5.09 -18.20 0.24
CA ALA A 71 -5.16 -16.93 0.93
C ALA A 71 -6.43 -16.13 0.58
N LYS A 72 -6.97 -15.48 1.58
CA LYS A 72 -8.09 -14.54 1.48
C LYS A 72 -7.79 -13.26 2.25
N GLY A 73 -8.46 -12.19 1.89
CA GLY A 73 -8.52 -11.00 2.73
C GLY A 73 -9.22 -11.31 4.06
N ALA A 74 -8.82 -10.61 5.09
CA ALA A 74 -9.48 -10.66 6.40
C ALA A 74 -9.50 -9.27 7.04
N ILE A 75 -10.55 -9.02 7.80
CA ILE A 75 -10.67 -7.83 8.65
C ILE A 75 -11.07 -8.32 10.03
N ILE A 76 -10.32 -7.93 11.04
CA ILE A 76 -10.58 -8.28 12.44
C ILE A 76 -10.66 -7.03 13.30
N GLY A 77 -11.33 -7.12 14.45
CA GLY A 77 -11.38 -6.06 15.45
C GLY A 77 -12.57 -5.11 15.32
N PHE A 78 -13.63 -5.47 14.57
CA PHE A 78 -14.83 -4.65 14.48
C PHE A 78 -15.53 -4.50 15.83
N GLY A 79 -15.97 -3.27 16.13
CA GLY A 79 -16.86 -2.89 17.20
C GLY A 79 -17.83 -1.81 16.70
N ASP A 80 -18.74 -1.36 17.55
CA ASP A 80 -19.79 -0.38 17.24
C ASP A 80 -19.27 1.03 16.94
N VAL A 81 -18.05 1.34 17.36
CA VAL A 81 -17.37 2.62 17.10
C VAL A 81 -16.83 2.75 15.67
N HIS A 82 -16.69 1.62 14.96
CA HIS A 82 -16.07 1.63 13.66
C HIS A 82 -17.00 2.16 12.57
N THR A 83 -16.48 3.05 11.76
CA THR A 83 -17.15 3.63 10.61
C THR A 83 -16.40 3.28 9.31
N ARG A 84 -16.97 3.67 8.19
CA ARG A 84 -16.28 3.51 6.89
C ARG A 84 -14.94 4.28 6.80
N ALA A 85 -14.75 5.33 7.61
CA ALA A 85 -13.45 6.01 7.72
C ALA A 85 -12.38 5.10 8.34
N HIS A 86 -12.72 4.39 9.41
CA HIS A 86 -11.85 3.38 10.02
C HIS A 86 -11.57 2.22 9.05
N LEU A 87 -12.58 1.76 8.32
CA LEU A 87 -12.40 0.72 7.30
C LEU A 87 -11.44 1.17 6.19
N TYR A 88 -11.62 2.39 5.67
CA TYR A 88 -10.71 2.90 4.64
C TYR A 88 -9.28 3.06 5.15
N ARG A 89 -9.12 3.57 6.38
CA ARG A 89 -7.81 3.67 7.01
C ARG A 89 -7.19 2.30 7.23
N ALA A 90 -7.94 1.31 7.71
CA ALA A 90 -7.46 -0.06 7.87
C ALA A 90 -7.02 -0.69 6.53
N ILE A 91 -7.64 -0.33 5.39
CA ILE A 91 -7.19 -0.73 4.06
C ILE A 91 -5.79 -0.18 3.79
N ILE A 92 -5.57 1.12 3.97
CA ILE A 92 -4.27 1.76 3.71
C ILE A 92 -3.21 1.23 4.68
N GLU A 93 -3.53 1.10 5.96
CA GLU A 93 -2.64 0.52 6.97
C GLU A 93 -2.28 -0.94 6.66
N GLY A 94 -3.26 -1.77 6.27
CA GLY A 94 -3.05 -3.16 5.89
C GLY A 94 -2.15 -3.33 4.66
N LEU A 95 -2.32 -2.46 3.65
CA LEU A 95 -1.42 -2.40 2.49
C LEU A 95 0.00 -2.01 2.92
N ALA A 96 0.15 -0.99 3.77
CA ALA A 96 1.44 -0.57 4.29
C ALA A 96 2.12 -1.68 5.13
N TYR A 97 1.38 -2.40 5.98
CA TYR A 97 1.91 -3.55 6.71
C TYR A 97 2.41 -4.66 5.79
N SER A 98 1.66 -4.98 4.75
CA SER A 98 2.07 -5.99 3.78
C SER A 98 3.33 -5.59 3.02
N LEU A 99 3.44 -4.33 2.60
CA LEU A 99 4.64 -3.77 1.98
C LEU A 99 5.83 -3.76 2.95
N ARG A 100 5.62 -3.44 4.23
CA ARG A 100 6.65 -3.54 5.27
C ARG A 100 7.18 -4.96 5.40
N GLY A 101 6.30 -5.97 5.44
CA GLY A 101 6.70 -7.37 5.47
C GLY A 101 7.54 -7.75 4.26
N GLY A 102 7.17 -7.25 3.09
CA GLY A 102 7.92 -7.40 1.85
C GLY A 102 9.30 -6.76 1.92
N ARG A 103 9.38 -5.52 2.40
CA ARG A 103 10.64 -4.83 2.63
C ARG A 103 11.56 -5.63 3.54
N GLU A 104 11.06 -6.08 4.68
CA GLU A 104 11.85 -6.87 5.64
C GLU A 104 12.37 -8.20 5.03
N GLN A 105 11.60 -8.82 4.12
CA GLN A 105 12.08 -9.99 3.38
C GLN A 105 13.21 -9.65 2.41
N ILE A 106 13.11 -8.52 1.70
CA ILE A 106 14.17 -8.04 0.80
C ILE A 106 15.44 -7.73 1.60
N GLU A 107 15.32 -6.97 2.69
CA GLU A 107 16.46 -6.60 3.55
C GLU A 107 17.18 -7.82 4.13
N ARG A 108 16.42 -8.84 4.56
CA ARG A 108 17.02 -10.13 5.00
C ARG A 108 17.81 -10.84 3.90
N LYS A 109 17.31 -10.82 2.67
CA LYS A 109 18.03 -11.42 1.52
C LYS A 109 19.26 -10.63 1.13
N LEU A 110 19.22 -9.31 1.24
CA LEU A 110 20.36 -8.44 0.94
C LEU A 110 21.41 -8.42 2.04
N GLY A 111 21.04 -8.73 3.29
CA GLY A 111 21.90 -8.65 4.47
C GLY A 111 22.11 -7.22 5.00
N HIS A 112 21.40 -6.24 4.48
CA HIS A 112 21.46 -4.85 4.94
C HIS A 112 20.12 -4.12 4.71
N PRO A 113 19.82 -3.05 5.47
CA PRO A 113 18.62 -2.26 5.28
C PRO A 113 18.64 -1.49 3.96
N LEU A 114 17.45 -1.20 3.43
CA LEU A 114 17.29 -0.31 2.28
C LEU A 114 17.59 1.13 2.68
N GLN A 115 18.49 1.76 1.95
CA GLN A 115 18.92 3.14 2.24
C GLN A 115 17.92 4.19 1.74
N ARG A 116 17.18 3.89 0.68
CA ARG A 116 16.21 4.79 0.06
C ARG A 116 14.97 4.04 -0.36
N ILE A 117 13.81 4.61 -0.06
CA ILE A 117 12.50 4.06 -0.41
C ILE A 117 11.76 5.10 -1.23
N ILE A 118 11.39 4.74 -2.44
CA ILE A 118 10.62 5.58 -3.35
C ILE A 118 9.27 4.91 -3.59
N ALA A 119 8.18 5.65 -3.36
CA ALA A 119 6.83 5.21 -3.67
C ALA A 119 6.27 6.01 -4.85
N ALA A 120 5.83 5.31 -5.88
CA ALA A 120 5.29 5.88 -7.11
C ALA A 120 4.00 5.18 -7.53
N GLY A 121 3.37 5.66 -8.60
CA GLY A 121 2.09 5.17 -9.10
C GLY A 121 0.89 5.84 -8.44
N GLY A 122 -0.32 5.47 -8.87
CA GLY A 122 -1.57 6.13 -8.45
C GLY A 122 -1.78 6.20 -6.93
N GLY A 123 -1.40 5.17 -6.19
CA GLY A 123 -1.54 5.14 -4.72
C GLY A 123 -0.67 6.15 -3.98
N SER A 124 0.42 6.61 -4.59
CA SER A 124 1.32 7.60 -3.99
C SER A 124 0.79 9.04 -4.06
N GLN A 125 -0.30 9.29 -4.78
CA GLN A 125 -0.87 10.64 -4.91
C GLN A 125 -1.55 11.14 -3.63
N SER A 126 -2.02 10.24 -2.75
CA SER A 126 -2.56 10.60 -1.45
C SER A 126 -1.44 10.91 -0.46
N ASP A 127 -1.37 12.15 0.02
CA ASP A 127 -0.40 12.56 1.03
C ASP A 127 -0.60 11.79 2.35
N MET A 128 -1.84 11.55 2.73
CA MET A 128 -2.15 10.77 3.93
C MET A 128 -1.74 9.30 3.81
N ALA A 129 -1.96 8.68 2.64
CA ALA A 129 -1.51 7.30 2.43
C ALA A 129 0.03 7.20 2.45
N MET A 130 0.72 8.18 1.89
CA MET A 130 2.18 8.28 1.96
C MET A 130 2.69 8.45 3.39
N GLN A 131 2.05 9.33 4.18
CA GLN A 131 2.40 9.53 5.59
C GLN A 131 2.17 8.25 6.39
N ILE A 132 0.99 7.60 6.27
CA ILE A 132 0.71 6.31 6.92
C ILE A 132 1.76 5.27 6.55
N THR A 133 2.18 5.22 5.28
CA THR A 133 3.19 4.26 4.83
C THR A 133 4.55 4.56 5.45
N ALA A 134 4.96 5.83 5.55
CA ALA A 134 6.19 6.24 6.23
C ALA A 134 6.16 5.86 7.72
N ASP A 135 5.04 6.13 8.40
CA ASP A 135 4.83 5.81 9.81
C ASP A 135 4.90 4.28 10.06
N VAL A 136 4.21 3.49 9.22
CA VAL A 136 4.23 2.01 9.29
C VAL A 136 5.64 1.46 9.03
N PHE A 137 6.36 2.05 8.07
CA PHE A 137 7.73 1.60 7.74
C PHE A 137 8.76 2.02 8.78
N GLY A 138 8.47 3.08 9.54
CA GLY A 138 9.46 3.71 10.43
C GLY A 138 10.67 4.27 9.66
N SER A 139 10.46 4.70 8.42
CA SER A 139 11.52 5.17 7.52
C SER A 139 10.96 6.25 6.60
N ALA A 140 11.80 7.21 6.23
CA ALA A 140 11.43 8.22 5.26
C ALA A 140 11.10 7.58 3.89
N ILE A 141 10.03 8.07 3.27
CA ILE A 141 9.59 7.63 1.94
C ILE A 141 9.55 8.85 1.03
N GLU A 142 10.15 8.73 -0.13
CA GLU A 142 10.14 9.75 -1.16
C GLU A 142 9.05 9.45 -2.20
N ARG A 143 8.28 10.45 -2.57
CA ARG A 143 7.42 10.44 -3.76
C ARG A 143 8.07 11.31 -4.82
N PRO A 144 8.35 10.79 -6.03
CA PRO A 144 8.88 11.61 -7.12
C PRO A 144 7.85 12.63 -7.60
N ASP A 145 8.30 13.71 -8.25
CA ASP A 145 7.39 14.70 -8.84
C ASP A 145 6.45 14.09 -9.87
N LEU A 146 6.98 13.19 -10.70
CA LEU A 146 6.18 12.42 -11.66
C LEU A 146 5.89 11.03 -11.09
N TYR A 147 4.64 10.77 -10.80
CA TYR A 147 4.19 9.48 -10.26
C TYR A 147 4.01 8.39 -11.34
N GLU A 148 3.88 8.76 -12.61
CA GLU A 148 3.77 7.83 -13.76
C GLU A 148 5.14 7.26 -14.17
N THR A 149 5.77 6.57 -13.25
CA THR A 149 7.17 6.11 -13.41
C THR A 149 7.35 5.05 -14.50
N SER A 150 6.32 4.26 -14.81
CA SER A 150 6.38 3.30 -15.92
C SER A 150 6.47 4.00 -17.27
N ALA A 151 5.66 5.03 -17.50
CA ALA A 151 5.72 5.84 -18.72
C ALA A 151 7.05 6.59 -18.81
N LEU A 152 7.54 7.14 -17.68
CA LEU A 152 8.85 7.79 -17.62
C LEU A 152 9.99 6.82 -17.96
N GLY A 153 9.94 5.60 -17.43
CA GLY A 153 10.94 4.57 -17.74
C GLY A 153 10.97 4.21 -19.23
N ALA A 154 9.80 4.09 -19.86
CA ALA A 154 9.70 3.87 -21.30
C ALA A 154 10.28 5.07 -22.10
N ALA A 155 10.00 6.30 -21.69
CA ALA A 155 10.54 7.51 -22.31
C ALA A 155 12.07 7.58 -22.16
N ILE A 156 12.63 7.21 -21.00
CA ILE A 156 14.09 7.14 -20.78
C ILE A 156 14.72 6.11 -21.71
N ASN A 157 14.13 4.90 -21.80
CA ASN A 157 14.62 3.88 -22.72
C ASN A 157 14.65 4.38 -24.18
N LEU A 158 13.59 5.03 -24.62
CA LEU A 158 13.50 5.59 -25.95
C LEU A 158 14.56 6.70 -26.18
N ALA A 159 14.70 7.60 -25.22
CA ALA A 159 15.66 8.70 -25.31
C ALA A 159 17.12 8.24 -25.43
N VAL A 160 17.50 7.21 -24.68
CA VAL A 160 18.83 6.57 -24.81
C VAL A 160 18.95 5.82 -26.12
N GLY A 161 17.93 5.06 -26.54
CA GLY A 161 17.92 4.31 -27.80
C GLY A 161 18.03 5.21 -29.04
N LEU A 162 17.50 6.42 -28.98
CA LEU A 162 17.60 7.45 -30.04
C LEU A 162 18.90 8.29 -29.95
N GLY A 163 19.75 8.05 -28.97
CA GLY A 163 20.99 8.81 -28.79
C GLY A 163 20.80 10.23 -28.26
N LEU A 164 19.62 10.58 -27.72
CA LEU A 164 19.38 11.88 -27.08
C LEU A 164 20.19 12.04 -25.79
N TYR A 165 20.49 10.95 -25.12
CA TYR A 165 21.41 10.88 -23.99
C TYR A 165 22.45 9.78 -24.24
N PRO A 166 23.71 9.98 -23.81
CA PRO A 166 24.79 9.04 -24.06
C PRO A 166 24.65 7.72 -23.27
N ASP A 167 23.94 7.76 -22.14
CA ASP A 167 23.72 6.62 -21.26
C ASP A 167 22.47 6.81 -20.37
N TYR A 168 22.07 5.74 -19.68
CA TYR A 168 20.93 5.74 -18.76
C TYR A 168 21.14 6.67 -17.54
N ALA A 169 22.37 6.78 -17.03
CA ALA A 169 22.64 7.60 -15.86
C ALA A 169 22.37 9.09 -16.17
N ARG A 170 22.80 9.56 -17.34
CA ARG A 170 22.55 10.93 -17.81
C ARG A 170 21.07 11.16 -18.09
N ALA A 171 20.39 10.20 -18.73
CA ALA A 171 18.97 10.30 -19.02
C ALA A 171 18.16 10.34 -17.71
N VAL A 172 18.43 9.46 -16.76
CA VAL A 172 17.76 9.45 -15.45
C VAL A 172 17.99 10.77 -14.72
N ALA A 173 19.24 11.26 -14.63
CA ALA A 173 19.56 12.50 -13.95
C ALA A 173 18.84 13.72 -14.57
N ALA A 174 18.64 13.73 -15.89
CA ALA A 174 17.97 14.83 -16.60
C ALA A 174 16.44 14.73 -16.56
N MET A 175 15.88 13.52 -16.58
CA MET A 175 14.44 13.28 -16.75
C MET A 175 13.69 12.95 -15.44
N THR A 176 14.41 12.73 -14.33
CA THR A 176 13.78 12.48 -13.02
C THR A 176 14.04 13.62 -12.06
N ARG A 177 13.10 13.86 -11.16
CA ARG A 177 13.21 14.84 -10.09
C ARG A 177 12.73 14.24 -8.78
N SER A 178 13.46 14.55 -7.71
CA SER A 178 13.00 14.28 -6.35
C SER A 178 11.79 15.16 -6.06
N GLY A 179 10.78 14.55 -5.47
CA GLY A 179 9.58 15.24 -5.05
C GLY A 179 9.52 15.34 -3.52
N ARG A 180 8.34 15.08 -2.96
CA ARG A 180 8.09 15.22 -1.52
C ARG A 180 8.61 14.03 -0.74
N VAL A 181 9.24 14.31 0.42
CA VAL A 181 9.66 13.30 1.40
C VAL A 181 8.69 13.30 2.58
N PHE A 182 8.24 12.11 2.98
CA PHE A 182 7.38 11.87 4.14
C PHE A 182 8.23 11.23 5.23
N VAL A 183 8.32 11.90 6.37
CA VAL A 183 9.09 11.44 7.54
C VAL A 183 8.13 10.83 8.54
N PRO A 184 8.47 9.69 9.18
CA PRO A 184 7.61 9.07 10.17
C PRO A 184 7.29 9.99 11.35
N ASP A 185 6.01 9.98 11.78
CA ASP A 185 5.61 10.52 13.08
C ASP A 185 5.96 9.50 14.17
N PRO A 186 6.78 9.84 15.17
CA PRO A 186 7.23 8.89 16.18
C PRO A 186 6.09 8.29 17.02
N ALA A 187 5.01 9.04 17.27
CA ALA A 187 3.88 8.55 18.05
C ALA A 187 3.06 7.54 17.26
N ALA A 188 2.76 7.83 15.99
CA ALA A 188 2.07 6.92 15.10
C ALA A 188 2.91 5.67 14.80
N GLN A 189 4.20 5.84 14.54
CA GLN A 189 5.14 4.75 14.30
C GLN A 189 5.15 3.73 15.43
N LYS A 190 5.16 4.18 16.69
CA LYS A 190 5.13 3.31 17.88
C LYS A 190 3.88 2.41 17.88
N ILE A 191 2.71 2.99 17.60
CA ILE A 191 1.45 2.23 17.51
C ILE A 191 1.52 1.20 16.37
N TYR A 192 1.96 1.63 15.19
CA TYR A 192 2.05 0.77 14.03
C TYR A 192 3.07 -0.36 14.19
N ASP A 193 4.21 -0.10 14.85
CA ASP A 193 5.22 -1.13 15.10
C ASP A 193 4.68 -2.22 16.02
N GLN A 194 3.95 -1.87 17.09
CA GLN A 194 3.30 -2.82 17.97
C GLN A 194 2.23 -3.62 17.24
N LEU A 195 1.31 -2.96 16.52
CA LEU A 195 0.27 -3.64 15.74
C LEU A 195 0.84 -4.57 14.68
N TYR A 196 1.89 -4.15 14.00
CA TYR A 196 2.56 -4.99 13.01
C TYR A 196 3.14 -6.24 13.63
N ARG A 197 3.96 -6.10 14.69
CA ARG A 197 4.69 -7.23 15.32
C ARG A 197 3.78 -8.16 16.10
N GLU A 198 2.82 -7.61 16.83
CA GLU A 198 2.03 -8.40 17.77
C GLU A 198 0.73 -8.94 17.16
N VAL A 199 0.20 -8.28 16.12
CA VAL A 199 -1.08 -8.64 15.50
C VAL A 199 -0.90 -9.01 14.03
N TYR A 200 -0.55 -8.05 13.18
CA TYR A 200 -0.62 -8.21 11.72
C TYR A 200 0.25 -9.37 11.21
N SER A 201 1.51 -9.44 11.64
CA SER A 201 2.45 -10.50 11.22
C SER A 201 1.98 -11.92 11.59
N LYS A 202 1.05 -12.04 12.54
CA LYS A 202 0.51 -13.32 13.02
C LYS A 202 -0.81 -13.69 12.36
N LEU A 203 -1.45 -12.77 11.63
CA LEU A 203 -2.78 -13.03 11.06
C LEU A 203 -2.77 -14.16 10.03
N TYR A 204 -1.94 -14.05 9.00
CA TYR A 204 -1.94 -15.05 7.94
C TYR A 204 -1.60 -16.45 8.43
N PRO A 205 -0.52 -16.67 9.22
CA PRO A 205 -0.23 -18.00 9.76
C PRO A 205 -1.38 -18.60 10.57
N ARG A 206 -2.09 -17.77 11.36
CA ARG A 206 -3.21 -18.24 12.19
C ARG A 206 -4.49 -18.49 11.40
N LEU A 207 -4.76 -17.69 10.36
CA LEU A 207 -5.96 -17.82 9.53
C LEU A 207 -5.79 -18.82 8.38
N ARG A 208 -4.58 -19.15 8.00
CA ARG A 208 -4.28 -20.08 6.90
C ARG A 208 -5.00 -21.43 6.98
N PRO A 209 -5.07 -22.11 8.14
CA PRO A 209 -5.85 -23.36 8.25
C PRO A 209 -7.34 -23.15 7.95
N LEU A 210 -7.90 -22.02 8.40
CA LEU A 210 -9.30 -21.67 8.14
C LEU A 210 -9.53 -21.34 6.66
N TYR A 211 -8.62 -20.63 6.01
CA TYR A 211 -8.69 -20.36 4.57
C TYR A 211 -8.70 -21.64 3.74
N ARG A 212 -7.84 -22.60 4.08
CA ARG A 212 -7.84 -23.93 3.44
C ARG A 212 -9.18 -24.63 3.62
N ARG A 213 -9.77 -24.55 4.81
CA ARG A 213 -11.06 -25.16 5.08
C ARG A 213 -12.19 -24.46 4.33
N ILE A 214 -12.20 -23.12 4.29
CA ILE A 214 -13.17 -22.34 3.51
C ILE A 214 -13.07 -22.72 2.03
N ARG A 215 -11.86 -22.81 1.47
CA ARG A 215 -11.65 -23.21 0.07
C ARG A 215 -12.18 -24.62 -0.18
N ALA A 216 -11.92 -25.57 0.70
CA ALA A 216 -12.41 -26.95 0.56
C ALA A 216 -13.94 -27.05 0.57
N ILE A 217 -14.63 -26.17 1.32
CA ILE A 217 -16.10 -26.15 1.43
C ILE A 217 -16.75 -25.39 0.27
N THR A 218 -16.21 -24.22 -0.08
CA THR A 218 -16.85 -23.27 -1.00
C THR A 218 -16.31 -23.33 -2.43
N GLY A 219 -15.16 -24.02 -2.66
CA GLY A 219 -14.45 -23.96 -3.93
C GLY A 219 -13.78 -22.62 -4.24
N TYR A 220 -13.84 -21.64 -3.34
CA TYR A 220 -13.30 -20.28 -3.57
C TYR A 220 -12.12 -19.97 -2.67
N PRO A 221 -11.01 -19.37 -3.20
CA PRO A 221 -10.73 -19.10 -4.60
C PRO A 221 -10.50 -20.40 -5.40
N ALA A 222 -10.87 -20.35 -6.67
CA ALA A 222 -10.74 -21.48 -7.60
C ALA A 222 -9.29 -21.84 -7.91
#